data_5e9269d528829904f6787ea5ac873720
#
_entry.id   5e9269d528829904f6787ea5ac873720
#
_cell.length_a   1.000
_cell.length_b   1.000
_cell.length_c   1.000
_cell.angle_alpha   90.00
_cell.angle_beta   90.00
_cell.angle_gamma   90.00
#
_symmetry.space_group_name_H-M   'P 1'
#
loop_
_entity.id
_entity.type
_entity.pdbx_description
1 polymer ?
#
loop_
_entity_poly.entity_id
_entity_poly.type
_entity_poly.pdbx_seq_one_letter_code
_entity_poly.pdbx_strand_id
1 'polypeptide(L)'
;MVLALNMMDEVRSNGGSIDVQKMSASLGIPVVPIAAAKGEGVSELVNQAIAVARSRTLPKVTDFCADDSAVHRCIHAVTHLIADHADRIGVPALFCAAKLIEGGDDLADRLALDQNERELLEHCIVQMESEAGLDRNAALADMRYTFIEGVVASSVVKCHESREHARSMKIDRILTGRYTAIPTFLLVMLLIFYLTFNVIGQRLSDWLQGGIDGLTFLVDQALTAYEINPVVHSLIIDGIFSGVGSVLVFLPIIV
;
A
#
# COMPACT_ATOMS: atom_id res chain seq x y z
N MET A 1 14.97 -4.48 -21.16
CA MET A 1 14.35 -4.31 -19.83
C MET A 1 15.28 -3.51 -18.94
N VAL A 2 14.76 -2.62 -18.08
CA VAL A 2 15.51 -1.84 -17.06
C VAL A 2 14.72 -1.93 -15.77
N LEU A 3 15.37 -2.15 -14.65
CA LEU A 3 14.75 -2.15 -13.32
C LEU A 3 14.95 -0.80 -12.64
N ALA A 4 13.85 -0.17 -12.19
CA ALA A 4 13.88 1.03 -11.36
C ALA A 4 13.72 0.67 -9.88
N LEU A 5 14.71 0.98 -9.05
CA LEU A 5 14.63 0.86 -7.60
C LEU A 5 14.10 2.18 -7.04
N ASN A 6 12.82 2.22 -6.73
CA ASN A 6 12.19 3.42 -6.19
C ASN A 6 12.32 3.50 -4.66
N MET A 7 12.03 4.69 -4.10
CA MET A 7 12.10 5.00 -2.67
C MET A 7 13.51 4.91 -2.07
N MET A 8 14.55 5.15 -2.87
CA MET A 8 15.94 5.10 -2.40
C MET A 8 16.28 6.16 -1.35
N ASP A 9 15.53 7.23 -1.29
CA ASP A 9 15.61 8.23 -0.23
C ASP A 9 15.18 7.66 1.13
N GLU A 10 14.15 6.84 1.19
CA GLU A 10 13.73 6.16 2.42
C GLU A 10 14.74 5.08 2.85
N VAL A 11 15.25 4.31 1.90
CA VAL A 11 16.31 3.31 2.18
C VAL A 11 17.51 3.99 2.84
N ARG A 12 18.01 5.11 2.27
CA ARG A 12 19.14 5.86 2.79
C ARG A 12 18.84 6.51 4.15
N SER A 13 17.64 7.09 4.32
CA SER A 13 17.25 7.75 5.57
C SER A 13 17.15 6.78 6.75
N ASN A 14 16.80 5.53 6.46
CA ASN A 14 16.70 4.45 7.44
C ASN A 14 18.04 3.70 7.65
N GLY A 15 19.13 4.15 7.03
CA GLY A 15 20.45 3.55 7.18
C GLY A 15 20.66 2.24 6.42
N GLY A 16 19.78 1.94 5.47
CA GLY A 16 19.95 0.84 4.55
C GLY A 16 20.82 1.20 3.34
N SER A 17 21.35 0.21 2.67
CA SER A 17 22.05 0.37 1.40
C SER A 17 21.76 -0.79 0.45
N ILE A 18 21.78 -0.48 -0.84
CA ILE A 18 21.61 -1.47 -1.91
C ILE A 18 22.82 -1.39 -2.83
N ASP A 19 23.50 -2.51 -3.03
CA ASP A 19 24.55 -2.62 -4.02
C ASP A 19 23.91 -2.82 -5.42
N VAL A 20 23.70 -1.68 -6.09
CA VAL A 20 23.04 -1.61 -7.39
C VAL A 20 23.81 -2.38 -8.46
N GLN A 21 25.15 -2.38 -8.39
CA GLN A 21 25.99 -3.08 -9.37
C GLN A 21 25.86 -4.59 -9.22
N LYS A 22 25.90 -5.07 -7.97
CA LYS A 22 25.74 -6.50 -7.68
C LYS A 22 24.33 -6.98 -8.03
N MET A 23 23.31 -6.20 -7.73
CA MET A 23 21.93 -6.50 -8.10
C MET A 23 21.76 -6.54 -9.62
N SER A 24 22.33 -5.58 -10.37
CA SER A 24 22.32 -5.55 -11.83
C SER A 24 23.03 -6.77 -12.43
N ALA A 25 24.16 -7.17 -11.85
CA ALA A 25 24.88 -8.36 -12.27
C ALA A 25 24.07 -9.65 -12.05
N SER A 26 23.44 -9.78 -10.88
CA SER A 26 22.62 -10.96 -10.53
C SER A 26 21.36 -11.07 -11.37
N LEU A 27 20.74 -9.95 -11.73
CA LEU A 27 19.52 -9.92 -12.57
C LEU A 27 19.84 -9.93 -14.08
N GLY A 28 21.08 -9.64 -14.47
CA GLY A 28 21.47 -9.54 -15.88
C GLY A 28 20.81 -8.39 -16.65
N ILE A 29 20.29 -7.38 -15.96
CA ILE A 29 19.65 -6.19 -16.52
C ILE A 29 20.14 -4.92 -15.81
N PRO A 30 20.14 -3.76 -16.48
CA PRO A 30 20.45 -2.49 -15.82
C PRO A 30 19.47 -2.17 -14.70
N VAL A 31 20.01 -1.74 -13.57
CA VAL A 31 19.25 -1.33 -12.38
C VAL A 31 19.55 0.13 -12.10
N VAL A 32 18.52 0.98 -11.98
CA VAL A 32 18.66 2.42 -11.73
C VAL A 32 17.97 2.79 -10.42
N PRO A 33 18.71 3.34 -9.43
CA PRO A 33 18.15 3.82 -8.19
C PRO A 33 17.45 5.16 -8.41
N ILE A 34 16.21 5.29 -7.96
CA ILE A 34 15.41 6.51 -8.08
C ILE A 34 14.70 6.88 -6.78
N ALA A 35 14.36 8.17 -6.65
CA ALA A 35 13.37 8.66 -5.69
C ALA A 35 12.35 9.50 -6.48
N ALA A 36 11.32 8.84 -7.02
CA ALA A 36 10.38 9.44 -7.97
C ALA A 36 9.66 10.68 -7.37
N ALA A 37 9.30 10.63 -6.08
CA ALA A 37 8.67 11.76 -5.38
C ALA A 37 9.55 13.02 -5.34
N LYS A 38 10.88 12.86 -5.42
CA LYS A 38 11.86 13.98 -5.43
C LYS A 38 12.43 14.26 -6.81
N GLY A 39 12.03 13.50 -7.84
CA GLY A 39 12.60 13.60 -9.18
C GLY A 39 14.04 13.11 -9.32
N GLU A 40 14.62 12.48 -8.27
CA GLU A 40 16.01 12.00 -8.26
C GLU A 40 16.14 10.74 -9.10
N GLY A 41 17.13 10.68 -10.01
CA GLY A 41 17.45 9.52 -10.85
C GLY A 41 16.50 9.26 -12.03
N VAL A 42 15.39 10.00 -12.15
CA VAL A 42 14.39 9.76 -13.21
C VAL A 42 14.96 9.99 -14.61
N SER A 43 15.75 11.04 -14.81
CA SER A 43 16.39 11.33 -16.12
C SER A 43 17.37 10.22 -16.52
N GLU A 44 18.10 9.66 -15.55
CA GLU A 44 19.02 8.55 -15.80
C GLU A 44 18.26 7.27 -16.17
N LEU A 45 17.16 6.98 -15.47
CA LEU A 45 16.27 5.87 -15.82
C LEU A 45 15.76 5.95 -17.27
N VAL A 46 15.30 7.14 -17.68
CA VAL A 46 14.82 7.36 -19.06
C VAL A 46 15.96 7.15 -20.07
N ASN A 47 17.14 7.71 -19.81
CA ASN A 47 18.30 7.55 -20.69
C ASN A 47 18.72 6.06 -20.83
N GLN A 48 18.77 5.33 -19.72
CA GLN A 48 19.07 3.89 -19.72
C GLN A 48 17.99 3.09 -20.46
N ALA A 49 16.73 3.41 -20.28
CA ALA A 49 15.63 2.76 -21.00
C ALA A 49 15.73 2.98 -22.52
N ILE A 50 16.04 4.20 -22.96
CA ILE A 50 16.25 4.54 -24.37
C ILE A 50 17.47 3.79 -24.91
N ALA A 51 18.56 3.75 -24.16
CA ALA A 51 19.79 3.04 -24.57
C ALA A 51 19.52 1.55 -24.78
N VAL A 52 18.86 0.89 -23.84
CA VAL A 52 18.49 -0.53 -23.93
C VAL A 52 17.53 -0.79 -25.09
N ALA A 53 16.55 0.09 -25.32
CA ALA A 53 15.61 -0.04 -26.43
C ALA A 53 16.32 0.09 -27.79
N ARG A 54 17.25 1.04 -27.94
CA ARG A 54 18.03 1.24 -29.15
C ARG A 54 19.01 0.09 -29.44
N SER A 55 19.68 -0.42 -28.42
CA SER A 55 20.63 -1.51 -28.54
C SER A 55 19.95 -2.88 -28.65
N ARG A 56 18.64 -2.97 -28.40
CA ARG A 56 17.88 -4.23 -28.34
C ARG A 56 18.52 -5.27 -27.45
N THR A 57 19.17 -4.84 -26.36
CA THR A 57 19.89 -5.74 -25.45
C THR A 57 18.91 -6.64 -24.72
N LEU A 58 19.09 -7.92 -24.83
CA LEU A 58 18.32 -8.93 -24.10
C LEU A 58 18.88 -9.10 -22.67
N PRO A 59 18.06 -9.52 -21.68
CA PRO A 59 18.56 -9.89 -20.37
C PRO A 59 19.61 -10.99 -20.47
N LYS A 60 20.68 -10.88 -19.66
CA LYS A 60 21.75 -11.90 -19.65
C LYS A 60 21.38 -13.14 -18.82
N VAL A 61 20.54 -12.93 -17.79
CA VAL A 61 20.03 -14.01 -16.96
C VAL A 61 18.60 -14.29 -17.40
N THR A 62 18.36 -15.49 -17.87
CA THR A 62 17.04 -15.95 -18.35
C THR A 62 16.55 -17.14 -17.56
N ASP A 63 17.43 -17.83 -16.84
CA ASP A 63 17.10 -18.96 -15.98
C ASP A 63 17.12 -18.51 -14.51
N PHE A 64 16.01 -18.73 -13.81
CA PHE A 64 15.81 -18.36 -12.41
C PHE A 64 15.73 -19.59 -11.50
N CYS A 65 15.88 -20.77 -12.09
CA CYS A 65 15.78 -22.04 -11.37
C CYS A 65 17.10 -22.34 -10.64
N ALA A 66 16.99 -22.93 -9.46
CA ALA A 66 18.14 -23.62 -8.88
C ALA A 66 18.40 -24.90 -9.69
N ASP A 67 19.65 -25.14 -10.07
CA ASP A 67 20.05 -26.36 -10.71
C ASP A 67 19.58 -27.58 -9.89
N ASP A 68 18.99 -28.56 -10.58
CA ASP A 68 18.49 -29.81 -9.97
C ASP A 68 17.16 -29.76 -9.18
N SER A 69 16.42 -28.66 -9.20
CA SER A 69 15.07 -28.62 -8.64
C SER A 69 14.04 -29.33 -9.55
N ALA A 70 12.94 -29.83 -8.96
CA ALA A 70 11.84 -30.41 -9.75
C ALA A 70 11.27 -29.44 -10.79
N VAL A 71 11.17 -28.17 -10.42
CA VAL A 71 10.70 -27.09 -11.29
C VAL A 71 11.68 -26.88 -12.45
N HIS A 72 12.99 -26.88 -12.19
CA HIS A 72 14.02 -26.74 -13.22
C HIS A 72 13.92 -27.87 -14.24
N ARG A 73 13.85 -29.13 -13.79
CA ARG A 73 13.71 -30.30 -14.70
C ARG A 73 12.44 -30.20 -15.55
N CYS A 74 11.32 -29.83 -14.96
CA CYS A 74 10.07 -29.65 -15.68
C CYS A 74 10.16 -28.53 -16.74
N ILE A 75 10.64 -27.34 -16.37
CA ILE A 75 10.78 -26.23 -17.32
C ILE A 75 11.71 -26.59 -18.47
N HIS A 76 12.84 -27.23 -18.19
CA HIS A 76 13.77 -27.65 -19.24
C HIS A 76 13.19 -28.75 -20.13
N ALA A 77 12.52 -29.77 -19.58
CA ALA A 77 11.86 -30.80 -20.36
C ALA A 77 10.81 -30.21 -21.30
N VAL A 78 9.96 -29.32 -20.79
CA VAL A 78 8.93 -28.63 -21.59
C VAL A 78 9.57 -27.70 -22.62
N THR A 79 10.65 -26.99 -22.28
CA THR A 79 11.37 -26.12 -23.21
C THR A 79 11.90 -26.93 -24.40
N HIS A 80 12.48 -28.11 -24.18
CA HIS A 80 12.92 -28.98 -25.25
C HIS A 80 11.78 -29.54 -26.08
N LEU A 81 10.65 -29.88 -25.43
CA LEU A 81 9.48 -30.39 -26.13
C LEU A 81 8.90 -29.38 -27.12
N ILE A 82 8.91 -28.08 -26.76
CA ILE A 82 8.26 -27.04 -27.56
C ILE A 82 9.21 -26.16 -28.36
N ALA A 83 10.52 -26.46 -28.40
CA ALA A 83 11.54 -25.62 -29.03
C ALA A 83 11.22 -25.25 -30.49
N ASP A 84 10.90 -26.23 -31.31
CA ASP A 84 10.58 -26.05 -32.73
C ASP A 84 9.29 -25.25 -32.94
N HIS A 85 8.33 -25.40 -32.03
CA HIS A 85 7.04 -24.66 -32.06
C HIS A 85 7.25 -23.21 -31.67
N ALA A 86 8.06 -22.95 -30.64
CA ALA A 86 8.38 -21.62 -30.15
C ALA A 86 9.17 -20.81 -31.20
N ASP A 87 10.11 -21.42 -31.86
CA ASP A 87 10.89 -20.82 -32.95
C ASP A 87 10.01 -20.42 -34.15
N ARG A 88 9.00 -21.22 -34.49
CA ARG A 88 8.03 -20.90 -35.55
C ARG A 88 7.23 -19.62 -35.27
N ILE A 89 6.86 -19.37 -34.02
CA ILE A 89 6.12 -18.17 -33.63
C ILE A 89 7.01 -17.00 -33.19
N GLY A 90 8.35 -17.19 -33.16
CA GLY A 90 9.32 -16.18 -32.78
C GLY A 90 9.26 -15.75 -31.32
N VAL A 91 8.87 -16.65 -30.40
CA VAL A 91 8.78 -16.41 -28.95
C VAL A 91 9.82 -17.29 -28.24
N PRO A 92 10.55 -16.78 -27.23
CA PRO A 92 11.52 -17.59 -26.50
C PRO A 92 10.90 -18.85 -25.88
N ALA A 93 11.47 -20.01 -26.15
CA ALA A 93 10.94 -21.31 -25.71
C ALA A 93 10.80 -21.41 -24.19
N LEU A 94 11.78 -20.89 -23.45
CA LEU A 94 11.75 -20.85 -21.98
C LEU A 94 10.52 -20.05 -21.43
N PHE A 95 10.18 -18.94 -22.09
CA PHE A 95 8.98 -18.18 -21.74
C PHE A 95 7.70 -18.97 -22.03
N CYS A 96 7.65 -19.61 -23.20
CA CYS A 96 6.51 -20.46 -23.57
C CYS A 96 6.35 -21.63 -22.60
N ALA A 97 7.44 -22.29 -22.22
CA ALA A 97 7.42 -23.39 -21.26
C ALA A 97 6.86 -22.94 -19.90
N ALA A 98 7.36 -21.85 -19.34
CA ALA A 98 6.86 -21.32 -18.08
C ALA A 98 5.37 -20.96 -18.16
N LYS A 99 4.91 -20.39 -19.28
CA LYS A 99 3.50 -20.04 -19.48
C LYS A 99 2.58 -21.25 -19.66
N LEU A 100 3.04 -22.29 -20.34
CA LEU A 100 2.30 -23.55 -20.47
C LEU A 100 2.13 -24.25 -19.13
N ILE A 101 3.18 -24.28 -18.31
CA ILE A 101 3.14 -24.85 -16.96
C ILE A 101 2.16 -24.07 -16.07
N GLU A 102 2.06 -22.75 -16.21
CA GLU A 102 1.08 -21.89 -15.51
C GLU A 102 -0.39 -22.17 -15.92
N GLY A 103 -0.62 -22.91 -17.00
CA GLY A 103 -1.96 -23.19 -17.54
C GLY A 103 -2.37 -22.25 -18.66
N GLY A 104 -1.47 -21.84 -19.51
CA GLY A 104 -1.74 -21.00 -20.68
C GLY A 104 -2.32 -21.79 -21.87
N ASP A 105 -3.58 -22.21 -21.82
CA ASP A 105 -4.24 -22.97 -22.88
C ASP A 105 -4.23 -22.25 -24.24
N ASP A 106 -4.45 -20.94 -24.24
CA ASP A 106 -4.36 -20.10 -25.45
C ASP A 106 -2.98 -20.18 -26.14
N LEU A 107 -1.92 -20.35 -25.35
CA LEU A 107 -0.58 -20.49 -25.87
C LEU A 107 -0.34 -21.89 -26.44
N ALA A 108 -0.90 -22.93 -25.83
CA ALA A 108 -0.83 -24.30 -26.35
C ALA A 108 -1.48 -24.38 -27.73
N ASP A 109 -2.61 -23.72 -27.95
CA ASP A 109 -3.29 -23.63 -29.24
C ASP A 109 -2.45 -22.86 -30.28
N ARG A 110 -1.84 -21.74 -29.89
CA ARG A 110 -0.96 -20.93 -30.76
C ARG A 110 0.31 -21.68 -31.16
N LEU A 111 0.85 -22.50 -30.29
CA LEU A 111 1.98 -23.37 -30.56
C LEU A 111 1.60 -24.57 -31.43
N ALA A 112 0.29 -24.82 -31.58
CA ALA A 112 -0.25 -25.98 -32.34
C ALA A 112 0.31 -27.32 -31.84
N LEU A 113 0.32 -27.48 -30.48
CA LEU A 113 0.76 -28.73 -29.86
C LEU A 113 -0.18 -29.86 -30.20
N ASP A 114 0.37 -31.03 -30.59
CA ASP A 114 -0.44 -32.21 -30.81
C ASP A 114 -0.89 -32.89 -29.51
N GLN A 115 -1.72 -33.93 -29.62
CA GLN A 115 -2.28 -34.58 -28.43
C GLN A 115 -1.19 -35.25 -27.58
N ASN A 116 -0.18 -35.84 -28.20
CA ASN A 116 0.92 -36.52 -27.50
C ASN A 116 1.79 -35.50 -26.75
N GLU A 117 2.06 -34.36 -27.37
CA GLU A 117 2.83 -33.25 -26.74
C GLU A 117 2.09 -32.67 -25.53
N ARG A 118 0.78 -32.53 -25.63
CA ARG A 118 -0.07 -32.09 -24.47
C ARG A 118 -0.05 -33.12 -23.34
N GLU A 119 -0.11 -34.40 -23.64
CA GLU A 119 -0.03 -35.46 -22.63
C GLU A 119 1.36 -35.49 -21.96
N LEU A 120 2.43 -35.32 -22.72
CA LEU A 120 3.79 -35.22 -22.20
C LEU A 120 3.96 -33.97 -21.31
N LEU A 121 3.45 -32.85 -21.75
CA LEU A 121 3.42 -31.60 -20.95
C LEU A 121 2.75 -31.84 -19.60
N GLU A 122 1.54 -32.41 -19.60
CA GLU A 122 0.81 -32.67 -18.37
C GLU A 122 1.53 -33.70 -17.48
N HIS A 123 2.15 -34.71 -18.08
CA HIS A 123 2.96 -35.69 -17.35
C HIS A 123 4.16 -35.01 -16.63
N CYS A 124 4.88 -34.11 -17.30
CA CYS A 124 5.97 -33.36 -16.68
C CYS A 124 5.48 -32.48 -15.52
N ILE A 125 4.28 -31.87 -15.66
CA ILE A 125 3.70 -31.04 -14.62
C ILE A 125 3.29 -31.89 -13.41
N VAL A 126 2.58 -32.99 -13.61
CA VAL A 126 2.16 -33.88 -12.52
C VAL A 126 3.37 -34.46 -11.78
N GLN A 127 4.43 -34.82 -12.50
CA GLN A 127 5.67 -35.26 -11.88
C GLN A 127 6.29 -34.15 -11.00
N MET A 128 6.38 -32.93 -11.52
CA MET A 128 6.88 -31.78 -10.78
C MET A 128 6.06 -31.50 -9.52
N GLU A 129 4.71 -31.51 -9.61
CA GLU A 129 3.80 -31.31 -8.49
C GLU A 129 3.99 -32.38 -7.40
N SER A 130 4.15 -33.64 -7.83
CA SER A 130 4.39 -34.78 -6.93
C SER A 130 5.72 -34.66 -6.20
N GLU A 131 6.80 -34.25 -6.91
CA GLU A 131 8.13 -34.12 -6.32
C GLU A 131 8.28 -32.87 -5.45
N ALA A 132 7.65 -31.72 -5.87
CA ALA A 132 7.68 -30.48 -5.10
C ALA A 132 6.71 -30.47 -3.92
N GLY A 133 5.68 -31.30 -3.93
CA GLY A 133 4.60 -31.30 -2.94
C GLY A 133 3.73 -30.02 -2.99
N LEU A 134 3.77 -29.29 -4.09
CA LEU A 134 3.09 -28.03 -4.35
C LEU A 134 2.35 -28.10 -5.67
N ASP A 135 1.26 -27.35 -5.82
CA ASP A 135 0.66 -27.17 -7.15
C ASP A 135 1.57 -26.36 -8.08
N ARG A 136 1.34 -26.47 -9.40
CA ARG A 136 2.16 -25.87 -10.44
C ARG A 136 2.43 -24.38 -10.25
N ASN A 137 1.42 -23.62 -9.82
CA ASN A 137 1.54 -22.17 -9.63
C ASN A 137 2.33 -21.85 -8.35
N ALA A 138 2.10 -22.60 -7.27
CA ALA A 138 2.86 -22.45 -6.04
C ALA A 138 4.33 -22.84 -6.22
N ALA A 139 4.62 -23.93 -6.96
CA ALA A 139 5.98 -24.36 -7.25
C ALA A 139 6.77 -23.31 -8.08
N LEU A 140 6.14 -22.76 -9.12
CA LEU A 140 6.73 -21.67 -9.90
C LEU A 140 6.91 -20.39 -9.10
N ALA A 141 5.96 -20.05 -8.22
CA ALA A 141 6.07 -18.89 -7.35
C ALA A 141 7.21 -19.07 -6.34
N ASP A 142 7.32 -20.22 -5.71
CA ASP A 142 8.38 -20.56 -4.74
C ASP A 142 9.77 -20.44 -5.40
N MET A 143 9.95 -20.98 -6.60
CA MET A 143 11.16 -20.80 -7.38
C MET A 143 11.51 -19.33 -7.59
N ARG A 144 10.54 -18.51 -8.02
CA ARG A 144 10.76 -17.08 -8.25
C ARG A 144 11.12 -16.33 -6.98
N TYR A 145 10.44 -16.62 -5.87
CA TYR A 145 10.74 -16.02 -4.58
C TYR A 145 12.10 -16.42 -4.04
N THR A 146 12.49 -17.69 -4.18
CA THR A 146 13.81 -18.18 -3.78
C THR A 146 14.93 -17.44 -4.55
N PHE A 147 14.75 -17.26 -5.86
CA PHE A 147 15.69 -16.47 -6.67
C PHE A 147 15.76 -15.00 -6.18
N ILE A 148 14.61 -14.36 -5.97
CA ILE A 148 14.54 -12.97 -5.50
C ILE A 148 15.19 -12.83 -4.12
N GLU A 149 14.93 -13.75 -3.20
CA GLU A 149 15.56 -13.77 -1.86
C GLU A 149 17.07 -13.88 -1.96
N GLY A 150 17.60 -14.72 -2.85
CA GLY A 150 19.03 -14.85 -3.11
C GLY A 150 19.65 -13.53 -3.62
N VAL A 151 18.99 -12.86 -4.56
CA VAL A 151 19.42 -11.56 -5.08
C VAL A 151 19.39 -10.50 -3.97
N VAL A 152 18.32 -10.43 -3.21
CA VAL A 152 18.16 -9.47 -2.10
C VAL A 152 19.19 -9.75 -1.00
N ALA A 153 19.35 -10.99 -0.57
CA ALA A 153 20.31 -11.37 0.47
C ALA A 153 21.76 -10.99 0.10
N SER A 154 22.07 -11.04 -1.19
CA SER A 154 23.42 -10.74 -1.68
C SER A 154 23.67 -9.24 -1.92
N SER A 155 22.65 -8.45 -2.24
CA SER A 155 22.79 -7.06 -2.72
C SER A 155 22.20 -6.01 -1.77
N VAL A 156 21.37 -6.39 -0.81
CA VAL A 156 20.67 -5.45 0.09
C VAL A 156 21.20 -5.59 1.51
N VAL A 157 21.70 -4.49 2.05
CA VAL A 157 21.97 -4.36 3.49
C VAL A 157 20.70 -3.82 4.13
N LYS A 158 20.00 -4.68 4.91
CA LYS A 158 18.75 -4.30 5.56
C LYS A 158 18.95 -3.08 6.47
N CYS A 159 18.00 -2.18 6.41
CA CYS A 159 17.90 -1.06 7.32
C CYS A 159 17.84 -1.55 8.78
N HIS A 160 18.49 -0.85 9.71
CA HIS A 160 18.09 -0.92 11.11
C HIS A 160 16.65 -0.37 11.19
N GLU A 161 15.83 -1.01 12.01
CA GLU A 161 14.46 -0.52 12.25
C GLU A 161 14.49 0.98 12.54
N SER A 162 13.75 1.77 11.76
CA SER A 162 13.75 3.21 11.96
C SER A 162 13.29 3.53 13.38
N ARG A 163 13.85 4.55 14.01
CA ARG A 163 13.44 4.98 15.37
C ARG A 163 11.94 5.29 15.43
N GLU A 164 11.37 5.74 14.32
CA GLU A 164 9.93 6.01 14.20
C GLU A 164 9.11 4.74 14.20
N HIS A 165 9.54 3.71 13.47
CA HIS A 165 8.89 2.40 13.48
C HIS A 165 8.95 1.77 14.88
N ALA A 166 10.09 1.83 15.55
CA ALA A 166 10.24 1.34 16.93
C ALA A 166 9.34 2.10 17.94
N ARG A 167 9.11 3.41 17.73
CA ARG A 167 8.16 4.20 18.53
C ARG A 167 6.72 3.81 18.23
N SER A 168 6.37 3.70 16.95
CA SER A 168 5.04 3.28 16.51
C SER A 168 4.67 1.91 17.08
N MET A 169 5.57 0.94 16.99
CA MET A 169 5.38 -0.39 17.57
C MET A 169 5.20 -0.39 19.09
N LYS A 170 5.90 0.51 19.82
CA LYS A 170 5.71 0.65 21.27
C LYS A 170 4.33 1.24 21.60
N ILE A 171 3.91 2.26 20.86
CA ILE A 171 2.59 2.88 21.04
C ILE A 171 1.50 1.86 20.71
N ASP A 172 1.64 1.16 19.59
CA ASP A 172 0.70 0.15 19.16
C ASP A 172 0.56 -0.99 20.18
N ARG A 173 1.68 -1.46 20.75
CA ARG A 173 1.68 -2.47 21.81
C ARG A 173 0.88 -2.05 23.07
N ILE A 174 0.86 -0.74 23.38
CA ILE A 174 0.10 -0.21 24.51
C ILE A 174 -1.38 -0.09 24.12
N LEU A 175 -1.65 0.45 22.94
CA LEU A 175 -3.02 0.68 22.45
C LEU A 175 -3.79 -0.60 22.14
N THR A 176 -3.11 -1.62 21.59
CA THR A 176 -3.72 -2.88 21.13
C THR A 176 -3.37 -4.09 22.00
N GLY A 177 -2.62 -3.88 23.08
CA GLY A 177 -2.21 -4.95 23.99
C GLY A 177 -3.41 -5.65 24.65
N ARG A 178 -3.34 -6.97 24.79
CA ARG A 178 -4.43 -7.83 25.30
C ARG A 178 -5.07 -7.35 26.61
N TYR A 179 -4.29 -6.74 27.51
CA TYR A 179 -4.75 -6.23 28.80
C TYR A 179 -4.85 -4.71 28.87
N THR A 180 -4.17 -3.99 27.96
CA THR A 180 -4.07 -2.53 27.96
C THR A 180 -5.06 -1.88 27.00
N ALA A 181 -5.55 -2.61 25.99
CA ALA A 181 -6.45 -2.05 24.97
C ALA A 181 -7.74 -1.48 25.57
N ILE A 182 -8.43 -2.24 26.42
CA ILE A 182 -9.70 -1.81 27.04
C ILE A 182 -9.52 -0.60 27.98
N PRO A 183 -8.57 -0.61 28.94
CA PRO A 183 -8.31 0.57 29.77
C PRO A 183 -7.90 1.82 28.96
N THR A 184 -7.05 1.63 27.93
CA THR A 184 -6.62 2.76 27.09
C THR A 184 -7.78 3.31 26.28
N PHE A 185 -8.62 2.45 25.71
CA PHE A 185 -9.83 2.87 25.00
C PHE A 185 -10.76 3.68 25.91
N LEU A 186 -11.05 3.19 27.12
CA LEU A 186 -11.89 3.89 28.09
C LEU A 186 -11.28 5.24 28.47
N LEU A 187 -9.96 5.32 28.69
CA LEU A 187 -9.28 6.56 29.02
C LEU A 187 -9.37 7.57 27.87
N VAL A 188 -9.15 7.12 26.63
CA VAL A 188 -9.26 7.99 25.44
C VAL A 188 -10.69 8.47 25.25
N MET A 189 -11.68 7.58 25.40
CA MET A 189 -13.09 7.95 25.31
C MET A 189 -13.48 8.98 26.39
N LEU A 190 -13.05 8.75 27.63
CA LEU A 190 -13.31 9.67 28.75
C LEU A 190 -12.64 11.03 28.52
N LEU A 191 -11.41 11.03 27.98
CA LEU A 191 -10.70 12.25 27.61
C LEU A 191 -11.44 13.02 26.51
N ILE A 192 -11.92 12.33 25.47
CA ILE A 192 -12.68 12.95 24.39
C ILE A 192 -13.99 13.54 24.93
N PHE A 193 -14.74 12.79 25.75
CA PHE A 193 -15.95 13.30 26.38
C PHE A 193 -15.68 14.53 27.25
N TYR A 194 -14.64 14.48 28.08
CA TYR A 194 -14.25 15.62 28.92
C TYR A 194 -13.90 16.85 28.07
N LEU A 195 -13.09 16.70 27.03
CA LEU A 195 -12.74 17.80 26.13
C LEU A 195 -13.95 18.36 25.40
N THR A 196 -14.80 17.49 24.87
CA THR A 196 -15.96 17.90 24.09
C THR A 196 -16.98 18.66 24.96
N PHE A 197 -17.33 18.12 26.12
CA PHE A 197 -18.37 18.72 26.94
C PHE A 197 -17.86 19.88 27.82
N ASN A 198 -16.72 19.73 28.49
CA ASN A 198 -16.24 20.73 29.45
C ASN A 198 -15.37 21.82 28.85
N VAL A 199 -14.60 21.49 27.77
CA VAL A 199 -13.67 22.49 27.19
C VAL A 199 -14.29 23.18 26.00
N ILE A 200 -14.76 22.41 25.02
CA ILE A 200 -15.26 22.97 23.75
C ILE A 200 -16.73 23.41 23.92
N GLY A 201 -17.58 22.49 24.37
CA GLY A 201 -19.02 22.73 24.47
C GLY A 201 -19.35 23.89 25.40
N GLN A 202 -18.75 23.90 26.60
CA GLN A 202 -18.99 24.94 27.60
C GLN A 202 -18.52 26.31 27.14
N ARG A 203 -17.30 26.41 26.57
CA ARG A 203 -16.81 27.70 26.04
C ARG A 203 -17.64 28.24 24.90
N LEU A 204 -18.11 27.35 24.02
CA LEU A 204 -18.97 27.76 22.91
C LEU A 204 -20.36 28.20 23.39
N SER A 205 -20.91 27.50 24.39
CA SER A 205 -22.17 27.91 25.05
C SER A 205 -22.04 29.25 25.74
N ASP A 206 -20.95 29.49 26.50
CA ASP A 206 -20.71 30.76 27.19
C ASP A 206 -20.57 31.91 26.19
N TRP A 207 -19.90 31.68 25.05
CA TRP A 207 -19.79 32.69 24.01
C TRP A 207 -21.15 32.99 23.33
N LEU A 208 -21.94 31.95 23.07
CA LEU A 208 -23.31 32.13 22.54
C LEU A 208 -24.21 32.85 23.55
N GLN A 209 -24.15 32.48 24.83
CA GLN A 209 -24.91 33.14 25.91
C GLN A 209 -24.56 34.63 25.94
N GLY A 210 -23.27 34.98 25.94
CA GLY A 210 -22.86 36.39 25.94
C GLY A 210 -23.37 37.18 24.72
N GLY A 211 -23.43 36.51 23.52
CA GLY A 211 -24.07 37.10 22.35
C GLY A 211 -25.55 37.32 22.47
N ILE A 212 -26.29 36.36 23.04
CA ILE A 212 -27.75 36.44 23.29
C ILE A 212 -28.03 37.52 24.31
N ASP A 213 -27.30 37.56 25.43
CA ASP A 213 -27.45 38.56 26.48
C ASP A 213 -27.19 39.97 25.96
N GLY A 214 -26.17 40.16 25.13
CA GLY A 214 -25.87 41.43 24.45
C GLY A 214 -27.01 41.88 23.52
N LEU A 215 -27.59 40.95 22.76
CA LEU A 215 -28.69 41.20 21.87
C LEU A 215 -29.99 41.54 22.65
N THR A 216 -30.23 40.80 23.72
CA THR A 216 -31.36 41.04 24.66
C THR A 216 -31.24 42.42 25.27
N PHE A 217 -30.06 42.84 25.75
CA PHE A 217 -29.81 44.18 26.27
C PHE A 217 -30.09 45.30 25.27
N LEU A 218 -29.66 45.14 24.01
CA LEU A 218 -29.94 46.14 22.96
C LEU A 218 -31.44 46.26 22.66
N VAL A 219 -32.15 45.13 22.61
CA VAL A 219 -33.58 45.10 22.35
C VAL A 219 -34.36 45.69 23.55
N ASP A 220 -33.99 45.37 24.79
CA ASP A 220 -34.56 45.89 26.00
C ASP A 220 -34.44 47.43 26.05
N GLN A 221 -33.24 47.94 25.73
CA GLN A 221 -33.00 49.38 25.69
C GLN A 221 -33.86 50.08 24.62
N ALA A 222 -34.01 49.45 23.45
CA ALA A 222 -34.84 49.99 22.36
C ALA A 222 -36.33 49.98 22.74
N LEU A 223 -36.84 48.89 23.28
CA LEU A 223 -38.24 48.78 23.71
C LEU A 223 -38.60 49.78 24.82
N THR A 224 -37.67 50.01 25.74
CA THR A 224 -37.83 51.03 26.82
C THR A 224 -37.83 52.44 26.25
N ALA A 225 -36.98 52.75 25.27
CA ALA A 225 -36.93 54.07 24.64
C ALA A 225 -38.18 54.41 23.82
N TYR A 226 -38.92 53.43 23.33
CA TYR A 226 -40.18 53.59 22.60
C TYR A 226 -41.42 53.56 23.50
N GLU A 227 -41.29 53.50 24.86
CA GLU A 227 -42.36 53.44 25.82
C GLU A 227 -43.43 52.36 25.52
N ILE A 228 -43.02 51.18 25.12
CA ILE A 228 -43.92 50.10 24.73
C ILE A 228 -44.63 49.53 25.97
N ASN A 229 -45.87 49.06 25.74
CA ASN A 229 -46.66 48.45 26.80
C ASN A 229 -45.90 47.38 27.58
N PRO A 230 -45.85 47.42 28.94
CA PRO A 230 -45.06 46.47 29.75
C PRO A 230 -45.35 45.00 29.48
N VAL A 231 -46.57 44.64 29.11
CA VAL A 231 -46.95 43.25 28.79
C VAL A 231 -46.28 42.78 27.49
N VAL A 232 -46.20 43.64 26.48
CA VAL A 232 -45.54 43.32 25.22
C VAL A 232 -44.01 43.27 25.39
N HIS A 233 -43.45 44.17 26.22
CA HIS A 233 -42.04 44.19 26.56
C HIS A 233 -41.61 42.86 27.24
N SER A 234 -42.34 42.44 28.30
CA SER A 234 -42.07 41.16 28.97
C SER A 234 -42.25 39.95 28.05
N LEU A 235 -43.24 39.95 27.16
CA LEU A 235 -43.45 38.88 26.20
C LEU A 235 -42.25 38.72 25.25
N ILE A 236 -41.68 39.84 24.79
CA ILE A 236 -40.52 39.79 23.88
C ILE A 236 -39.26 39.39 24.63
N ILE A 237 -38.93 40.00 25.74
CA ILE A 237 -37.69 39.74 26.48
C ILE A 237 -37.75 38.35 27.16
N ASP A 238 -38.75 38.09 27.96
CA ASP A 238 -38.84 36.86 28.76
C ASP A 238 -39.35 35.67 27.91
N GLY A 239 -40.28 35.90 26.99
CA GLY A 239 -40.83 34.84 26.14
C GLY A 239 -39.90 34.44 24.99
N ILE A 240 -39.48 35.42 24.16
CA ILE A 240 -38.71 35.12 22.96
C ILE A 240 -37.21 34.99 23.26
N PHE A 241 -36.59 36.03 23.81
CA PHE A 241 -35.15 36.05 24.00
C PHE A 241 -34.69 35.06 25.08
N SER A 242 -35.37 34.99 26.22
CA SER A 242 -35.01 34.01 27.24
C SER A 242 -35.37 32.58 26.84
N GLY A 243 -36.54 32.36 26.22
CA GLY A 243 -36.99 31.03 25.80
C GLY A 243 -36.18 30.47 24.64
N VAL A 244 -36.05 31.21 23.52
CA VAL A 244 -35.26 30.77 22.36
C VAL A 244 -33.78 30.79 22.69
N GLY A 245 -33.30 31.78 23.45
CA GLY A 245 -31.90 31.88 23.84
C GLY A 245 -31.43 30.68 24.65
N SER A 246 -32.22 30.21 25.61
CA SER A 246 -31.87 29.02 26.39
C SER A 246 -31.73 27.77 25.54
N VAL A 247 -32.58 27.59 24.52
CA VAL A 247 -32.46 26.43 23.58
C VAL A 247 -31.22 26.55 22.72
N LEU A 248 -30.89 27.74 22.22
CA LEU A 248 -29.70 27.96 21.38
C LEU A 248 -28.39 27.71 22.13
N VAL A 249 -28.33 28.05 23.42
CA VAL A 249 -27.12 27.82 24.24
C VAL A 249 -26.84 26.34 24.46
N PHE A 250 -27.86 25.48 24.42
CA PHE A 250 -27.66 24.01 24.50
C PHE A 250 -27.25 23.37 23.19
N LEU A 251 -27.45 24.03 22.05
CA LEU A 251 -27.15 23.48 20.72
C LEU A 251 -25.70 23.00 20.56
N PRO A 252 -24.67 23.77 21.00
CA PRO A 252 -23.27 23.34 20.86
C PRO A 252 -22.88 22.11 21.70
N ILE A 253 -23.69 21.79 22.72
CA ILE A 253 -23.44 20.63 23.58
C ILE A 253 -24.05 19.36 22.97
N ILE A 254 -25.08 19.52 22.13
CA ILE A 254 -25.82 18.39 21.53
C ILE A 254 -25.24 17.98 20.16
N VAL A 255 -24.67 18.94 19.43
CA VAL A 255 -24.04 18.71 18.10
C VAL A 255 -22.57 18.33 18.22
#